data_35be363cb3455c0a08da8f72a691273c
#
_entry.id   35be363cb3455c0a08da8f72a691273c
#
_cell.length_a   1.000
_cell.length_b   1.000
_cell.length_c   1.000
_cell.angle_alpha   90.00
_cell.angle_beta   90.00
_cell.angle_gamma   90.00
#
_symmetry.space_group_name_H-M   'P 1'
#
loop_
_entity.id
_entity.type
_entity.pdbx_description
1 polymer ?
#
loop_
_entity_poly.entity_id
_entity_poly.type
_entity_poly.pdbx_seq_one_letter_code
_entity_poly.pdbx_strand_id
1 'polypeptide(L)'
;MAFLTACGTANSDLEMPKYTVLSNAVYDGQYNIEIRDYAPRLAAEVTVKGEREAALSEGFRILADYIFGNNTAKTDIAMTAPVTQSSNAKIAMTAPVTQVESAQGWVVQFTMPAQYTTETLPKPNNQQIQILITKPLRMAALRFSGFSSETRFQNRAKILADYLTQQKIATLGPPEFAYYNDPFTFPWRKRNEVLIPIVSSP
;
A
#
# COMPACT_ATOMS: atom_id res chain seq x y z
N MET A 1 -30.99 -18.92 28.54
CA MET A 1 -30.48 -17.57 28.20
C MET A 1 -29.16 -17.74 27.47
N ALA A 2 -29.17 -17.61 26.16
CA ALA A 2 -27.97 -17.75 25.33
C ALA A 2 -27.45 -16.32 25.04
N PHE A 3 -26.25 -16.03 25.52
CA PHE A 3 -25.53 -14.81 25.18
C PHE A 3 -24.96 -14.94 23.77
N LEU A 4 -25.55 -14.22 22.83
CA LEU A 4 -24.97 -14.01 21.51
C LEU A 4 -23.82 -12.99 21.66
N THR A 5 -22.60 -13.50 21.70
CA THR A 5 -21.39 -12.69 21.55
C THR A 5 -21.27 -12.32 20.07
N ALA A 6 -21.74 -11.13 19.71
CA ALA A 6 -21.45 -10.53 18.42
C ALA A 6 -19.97 -10.14 18.40
N CYS A 7 -19.12 -11.04 17.90
CA CYS A 7 -17.73 -10.75 17.59
C CYS A 7 -17.72 -9.91 16.31
N GLY A 8 -17.61 -8.59 16.47
CA GLY A 8 -17.38 -7.68 15.35
C GLY A 8 -16.02 -8.00 14.73
N THR A 9 -16.03 -8.69 13.60
CA THR A 9 -14.84 -8.97 12.78
C THR A 9 -14.34 -7.66 12.19
N ALA A 10 -13.35 -7.07 12.84
CA ALA A 10 -12.58 -5.95 12.28
C ALA A 10 -11.74 -6.49 11.13
N ASN A 11 -12.06 -6.10 9.91
CA ASN A 11 -11.23 -5.94 8.71
C ASN A 11 -9.96 -6.83 8.60
N SER A 12 -10.06 -8.13 8.90
CA SER A 12 -8.94 -9.08 8.81
C SER A 12 -8.79 -9.73 7.42
N ASP A 13 -9.65 -9.39 6.46
CA ASP A 13 -9.75 -10.12 5.20
C ASP A 13 -9.08 -9.41 4.01
N LEU A 14 -8.42 -8.25 4.22
CA LEU A 14 -7.68 -7.62 3.13
C LEU A 14 -6.36 -8.33 2.89
N GLU A 15 -6.13 -8.76 1.68
CA GLU A 15 -4.88 -9.35 1.25
C GLU A 15 -3.73 -8.33 1.44
N MET A 16 -2.61 -8.79 1.98
CA MET A 16 -1.41 -7.98 2.23
C MET A 16 -0.23 -8.46 1.38
N PRO A 17 0.71 -7.55 1.01
CA PRO A 17 1.94 -7.92 0.33
C PRO A 17 2.71 -8.97 1.15
N LYS A 18 3.23 -9.98 0.47
CA LYS A 18 4.08 -10.99 1.10
C LYS A 18 5.45 -10.40 1.44
N TYR A 19 5.89 -10.58 2.67
CA TYR A 19 7.24 -10.23 3.11
C TYR A 19 7.76 -11.24 4.13
N THR A 20 9.07 -11.31 4.26
CA THR A 20 9.76 -12.06 5.31
C THR A 20 10.39 -11.09 6.29
N VAL A 21 10.16 -11.29 7.59
CA VAL A 21 10.84 -10.51 8.64
C VAL A 21 12.23 -11.12 8.86
N LEU A 22 13.26 -10.32 8.64
CA LEU A 22 14.66 -10.72 8.81
C LEU A 22 15.15 -10.46 10.24
N SER A 23 14.74 -9.34 10.82
CA SER A 23 15.07 -8.98 12.20
C SER A 23 14.01 -8.08 12.80
N ASN A 24 13.97 -8.03 14.12
CA ASN A 24 13.09 -7.20 14.93
C ASN A 24 13.92 -6.56 16.04
N ALA A 25 13.73 -5.26 16.26
CA ALA A 25 14.40 -4.52 17.32
C ALA A 25 13.44 -3.56 18.02
N VAL A 26 13.64 -3.37 19.33
CA VAL A 26 12.95 -2.32 20.09
C VAL A 26 13.89 -1.12 20.22
N TYR A 27 13.54 0.00 19.59
CA TYR A 27 14.30 1.24 19.64
C TYR A 27 13.69 2.20 20.66
N ASP A 28 14.55 2.82 21.48
CA ASP A 28 14.16 3.76 22.54
C ASP A 28 13.07 3.18 23.49
N GLY A 29 13.15 1.86 23.76
CA GLY A 29 12.26 1.15 24.69
C GLY A 29 10.78 1.07 24.28
N GLN A 30 10.39 1.63 23.12
CA GLN A 30 8.98 1.75 22.74
C GLN A 30 8.68 1.53 21.24
N TYR A 31 9.68 1.66 20.36
CA TYR A 31 9.45 1.57 18.92
C TYR A 31 9.87 0.22 18.39
N ASN A 32 8.90 -0.57 17.94
CA ASN A 32 9.16 -1.85 17.32
C ASN A 32 9.51 -1.64 15.84
N ILE A 33 10.74 -1.95 15.46
CA ILE A 33 11.27 -1.79 14.11
C ILE A 33 11.60 -3.16 13.55
N GLU A 34 11.09 -3.45 12.36
CA GLU A 34 11.35 -4.69 11.63
C GLU A 34 12.15 -4.40 10.36
N ILE A 35 13.08 -5.29 10.04
CA ILE A 35 13.69 -5.34 8.70
C ILE A 35 12.97 -6.42 7.93
N ARG A 36 12.45 -6.07 6.76
CA ARG A 36 11.60 -6.94 5.95
C ARG A 36 12.09 -7.03 4.52
N ASP A 37 12.08 -8.25 3.95
CA ASP A 37 12.23 -8.47 2.52
C ASP A 37 10.86 -8.64 1.88
N TYR A 38 10.49 -7.70 1.01
CA TYR A 38 9.25 -7.75 0.23
C TYR A 38 9.47 -8.47 -1.09
N ALA A 39 8.58 -9.42 -1.41
CA ALA A 39 8.53 -10.07 -2.70
C ALA A 39 8.05 -9.09 -3.79
N PRO A 40 8.40 -9.32 -5.07
CA PRO A 40 7.79 -8.62 -6.19
C PRO A 40 6.26 -8.73 -6.13
N ARG A 41 5.57 -7.65 -6.47
CA ARG A 41 4.11 -7.61 -6.49
C ARG A 41 3.59 -6.74 -7.63
N LEU A 42 2.43 -7.08 -8.13
CA LEU A 42 1.72 -6.25 -9.10
C LEU A 42 1.11 -5.06 -8.36
N ALA A 43 1.27 -3.87 -8.90
CA ALA A 43 0.78 -2.64 -8.30
C ALA A 43 0.17 -1.71 -9.35
N ALA A 44 -0.81 -0.92 -8.92
CA ALA A 44 -1.35 0.22 -9.64
C ALA A 44 -0.93 1.49 -8.91
N GLU A 45 -0.37 2.46 -9.63
CA GLU A 45 0.07 3.71 -9.05
C GLU A 45 -0.37 4.93 -9.85
N VAL A 46 -0.46 6.06 -9.16
CA VAL A 46 -0.70 7.38 -9.75
C VAL A 46 0.17 8.40 -9.06
N THR A 47 0.70 9.36 -9.83
CA THR A 47 1.44 10.51 -9.29
C THR A 47 0.52 11.71 -9.22
N VAL A 48 0.41 12.32 -8.03
CA VAL A 48 -0.45 13.48 -7.76
C VAL A 48 0.38 14.61 -7.18
N LYS A 49 0.18 15.82 -7.69
CA LYS A 49 0.84 17.05 -7.20
C LYS A 49 0.08 17.62 -6.01
N GLY A 50 0.78 18.44 -5.21
CA GLY A 50 0.20 19.17 -4.09
C GLY A 50 0.66 18.66 -2.72
N GLU A 51 -0.01 19.13 -1.68
CA GLU A 51 0.27 18.75 -0.31
C GLU A 51 -0.06 17.27 -0.07
N ARG A 52 0.68 16.60 0.82
CA ARG A 52 0.63 15.14 1.03
C ARG A 52 -0.79 14.60 1.27
N GLU A 53 -1.56 15.22 2.17
CA GLU A 53 -2.89 14.71 2.52
C GLU A 53 -3.89 14.88 1.36
N ALA A 54 -3.81 15.99 0.63
CA ALA A 54 -4.63 16.22 -0.56
C ALA A 54 -4.25 15.24 -1.68
N ALA A 55 -2.95 15.04 -1.91
CA ALA A 55 -2.45 14.09 -2.90
C ALA A 55 -2.83 12.65 -2.57
N LEU A 56 -2.78 12.25 -1.28
CA LEU A 56 -3.26 10.92 -0.84
C LEU A 56 -4.75 10.74 -1.16
N SER A 57 -5.58 11.73 -0.81
CA SER A 57 -7.02 11.67 -1.03
C SER A 57 -7.37 11.57 -2.51
N GLU A 58 -6.71 12.38 -3.34
CA GLU A 58 -6.93 12.38 -4.80
C GLU A 58 -6.40 11.08 -5.43
N GLY A 59 -5.19 10.63 -5.08
CA GLY A 59 -4.62 9.38 -5.59
C GLY A 59 -5.46 8.17 -5.17
N PHE A 60 -5.93 8.14 -3.93
CA PHE A 60 -6.85 7.11 -3.46
C PHE A 60 -8.14 7.09 -4.31
N ARG A 61 -8.74 8.27 -4.56
CA ARG A 61 -9.97 8.38 -5.36
C ARG A 61 -9.78 7.83 -6.77
N ILE A 62 -8.67 8.17 -7.43
CA ILE A 62 -8.34 7.71 -8.79
C ILE A 62 -8.17 6.17 -8.81
N LEU A 63 -7.41 5.62 -7.86
CA LEU A 63 -7.15 4.19 -7.79
C LEU A 63 -8.37 3.38 -7.33
N ALA A 64 -9.19 3.94 -6.42
CA ALA A 64 -10.44 3.34 -5.99
C ALA A 64 -11.44 3.25 -7.14
N ASP A 65 -11.59 4.31 -7.95
CA ASP A 65 -12.42 4.32 -9.14
C ASP A 65 -12.01 3.18 -10.10
N TYR A 66 -10.73 2.98 -10.31
CA TYR A 66 -10.19 1.87 -11.12
C TYR A 66 -10.60 0.50 -10.59
N ILE A 67 -10.38 0.23 -9.30
CA ILE A 67 -10.69 -1.10 -8.73
C ILE A 67 -12.20 -1.36 -8.60
N PHE A 68 -13.01 -0.30 -8.47
CA PHE A 68 -14.47 -0.40 -8.40
C PHE A 68 -15.16 -0.47 -9.76
N GLY A 69 -14.40 -0.55 -10.85
CA GLY A 69 -14.96 -0.94 -12.15
C GLY A 69 -14.72 0.06 -13.28
N ASN A 70 -14.04 1.19 -13.06
CA ASN A 70 -13.60 2.06 -14.15
C ASN A 70 -12.36 1.47 -14.85
N ASN A 71 -12.55 0.28 -15.41
CA ASN A 71 -11.51 -0.49 -16.09
C ASN A 71 -12.10 -1.26 -17.28
N THR A 72 -11.20 -1.74 -18.15
CA THR A 72 -11.58 -2.58 -19.27
C THR A 72 -11.20 -4.01 -18.95
N ALA A 73 -12.20 -4.89 -18.79
CA ALA A 73 -11.95 -6.32 -18.71
C ALA A 73 -11.26 -6.79 -20.00
N LYS A 74 -10.13 -7.48 -19.86
CA LYS A 74 -9.44 -8.08 -21.01
C LYS A 74 -10.28 -9.26 -21.51
N THR A 75 -11.16 -9.03 -22.49
CA THR A 75 -11.75 -10.12 -23.28
C THR A 75 -10.78 -10.45 -24.40
N ASP A 76 -10.23 -11.65 -24.40
CA ASP A 76 -9.67 -12.23 -25.60
C ASP A 76 -10.79 -12.27 -26.63
N ILE A 77 -10.72 -11.43 -27.67
CA ILE A 77 -11.66 -11.44 -28.78
C ILE A 77 -11.19 -12.57 -29.70
N ALA A 78 -11.65 -13.79 -29.41
CA ALA A 78 -11.87 -14.74 -30.49
C ALA A 78 -13.06 -14.18 -31.26
N MET A 79 -12.84 -13.76 -32.50
CA MET A 79 -13.89 -13.23 -33.37
C MET A 79 -14.93 -14.33 -33.71
N THR A 80 -15.98 -14.42 -32.91
CA THR A 80 -17.27 -14.98 -33.29
C THR A 80 -18.38 -14.24 -32.57
N ALA A 81 -19.32 -13.65 -33.34
CA ALA A 81 -20.45 -12.90 -32.80
C ALA A 81 -21.32 -13.77 -31.85
N PRO A 82 -21.96 -13.22 -30.80
CA PRO A 82 -22.56 -11.89 -30.71
C PRO A 82 -21.81 -10.92 -29.77
N VAL A 83 -22.06 -9.62 -29.94
CA VAL A 83 -21.58 -8.55 -29.09
C VAL A 83 -22.17 -8.73 -27.70
N THR A 84 -21.39 -9.27 -26.76
CA THR A 84 -21.70 -9.24 -25.35
C THR A 84 -21.06 -8.01 -24.75
N GLN A 85 -21.87 -7.11 -24.20
CA GLN A 85 -21.43 -5.99 -23.41
C GLN A 85 -20.74 -6.52 -22.17
N SER A 86 -19.37 -6.47 -22.11
CA SER A 86 -18.63 -6.89 -20.93
C SER A 86 -18.85 -5.85 -19.83
N SER A 87 -19.44 -6.28 -18.72
CA SER A 87 -19.52 -5.46 -17.51
C SER A 87 -18.10 -5.21 -16.98
N ASN A 88 -17.84 -3.95 -16.53
CA ASN A 88 -16.61 -3.61 -15.84
C ASN A 88 -16.35 -4.58 -14.67
N ALA A 89 -15.10 -5.05 -14.52
CA ALA A 89 -14.75 -5.96 -13.45
C ALA A 89 -14.47 -5.17 -12.16
N LYS A 90 -14.98 -5.67 -11.01
CA LYS A 90 -14.56 -5.18 -9.70
C LYS A 90 -13.32 -5.92 -9.26
N ILE A 91 -12.29 -5.19 -8.86
CA ILE A 91 -11.03 -5.71 -8.32
C ILE A 91 -11.13 -5.65 -6.80
N ALA A 92 -10.80 -6.75 -6.10
CA ALA A 92 -10.79 -6.75 -4.64
C ALA A 92 -9.77 -5.74 -4.12
N MET A 93 -10.14 -4.98 -3.08
CA MET A 93 -9.22 -4.05 -2.42
C MET A 93 -8.18 -4.83 -1.63
N THR A 94 -6.92 -4.41 -1.69
CA THR A 94 -5.84 -4.94 -0.84
C THR A 94 -5.31 -3.85 0.09
N ALA A 95 -4.60 -4.24 1.12
CA ALA A 95 -3.91 -3.32 2.03
C ALA A 95 -2.39 -3.61 1.99
N PRO A 96 -1.51 -2.62 2.22
CA PRO A 96 -1.81 -1.21 2.46
C PRO A 96 -1.96 -0.38 1.17
N VAL A 97 -2.52 0.83 1.31
CA VAL A 97 -2.28 1.93 0.38
C VAL A 97 -0.96 2.58 0.76
N THR A 98 -0.03 2.72 -0.16
CA THR A 98 1.25 3.38 0.10
C THR A 98 1.34 4.73 -0.59
N GLN A 99 2.10 5.64 0.01
CA GLN A 99 2.38 6.97 -0.51
C GLN A 99 3.87 7.28 -0.30
N VAL A 100 4.53 7.73 -1.36
CA VAL A 100 5.94 8.13 -1.33
C VAL A 100 6.14 9.44 -2.09
N GLU A 101 7.00 10.32 -1.59
CA GLU A 101 7.36 11.56 -2.25
C GLU A 101 8.27 11.29 -3.46
N SER A 102 8.02 11.99 -4.57
CA SER A 102 8.82 11.95 -5.78
C SER A 102 9.10 13.37 -6.30
N ALA A 103 10.01 13.51 -7.26
CA ALA A 103 10.33 14.81 -7.87
C ALA A 103 9.12 15.46 -8.59
N GLN A 104 8.11 14.67 -8.99
CA GLN A 104 6.91 15.13 -9.69
C GLN A 104 5.70 15.30 -8.77
N GLY A 105 5.80 14.96 -7.48
CA GLY A 105 4.72 14.98 -6.51
C GLY A 105 4.69 13.70 -5.67
N TRP A 106 3.52 13.29 -5.23
CA TRP A 106 3.31 12.10 -4.42
C TRP A 106 2.86 10.93 -5.27
N VAL A 107 3.58 9.81 -5.18
CA VAL A 107 3.15 8.54 -5.76
C VAL A 107 2.25 7.83 -4.76
N VAL A 108 1.00 7.60 -5.14
CA VAL A 108 0.03 6.79 -4.37
C VAL A 108 -0.09 5.45 -5.07
N GLN A 109 0.03 4.35 -4.32
CA GLN A 109 0.08 3.01 -4.88
C GLN A 109 -0.87 2.05 -4.15
N PHE A 110 -1.59 1.23 -4.92
CA PHE A 110 -2.33 0.07 -4.44
C PHE A 110 -1.61 -1.21 -4.89
N THR A 111 -1.38 -2.14 -3.96
CA THR A 111 -0.99 -3.50 -4.33
C THR A 111 -2.20 -4.20 -4.96
N MET A 112 -2.00 -4.90 -6.06
CA MET A 112 -3.09 -5.68 -6.68
C MET A 112 -3.16 -7.07 -6.04
N PRO A 113 -4.37 -7.70 -6.01
CA PRO A 113 -4.53 -9.06 -5.49
C PRO A 113 -3.61 -10.05 -6.23
N ALA A 114 -3.05 -11.01 -5.49
CA ALA A 114 -2.08 -11.99 -6.02
C ALA A 114 -2.66 -12.93 -7.09
N GLN A 115 -3.98 -12.98 -7.21
CA GLN A 115 -4.65 -13.73 -8.29
C GLN A 115 -4.46 -13.13 -9.69
N TYR A 116 -4.05 -11.85 -9.78
CA TYR A 116 -3.84 -11.18 -11.06
C TYR A 116 -2.38 -11.23 -11.51
N THR A 117 -2.21 -11.34 -12.82
CA THR A 117 -0.95 -11.09 -13.52
C THR A 117 -1.09 -9.82 -14.37
N THR A 118 -0.01 -9.38 -15.02
CA THR A 118 -0.06 -8.26 -15.98
C THR A 118 -1.00 -8.52 -17.15
N GLU A 119 -1.21 -9.80 -17.50
CA GLU A 119 -2.07 -10.23 -18.60
C GLU A 119 -3.53 -10.30 -18.19
N THR A 120 -3.83 -10.68 -16.94
CA THR A 120 -5.20 -10.92 -16.46
C THR A 120 -5.80 -9.73 -15.72
N LEU A 121 -4.97 -8.78 -15.26
CA LEU A 121 -5.46 -7.58 -14.60
C LEU A 121 -6.23 -6.69 -15.59
N PRO A 122 -7.48 -6.29 -15.29
CA PRO A 122 -8.21 -5.35 -16.12
C PRO A 122 -7.44 -4.05 -16.34
N LYS A 123 -7.41 -3.51 -17.55
CA LYS A 123 -6.69 -2.28 -17.84
C LYS A 123 -7.46 -1.07 -17.29
N PRO A 124 -6.78 -0.10 -16.65
CA PRO A 124 -7.42 1.14 -16.23
C PRO A 124 -7.88 1.96 -17.44
N ASN A 125 -9.07 2.57 -17.34
CA ASN A 125 -9.54 3.53 -18.35
C ASN A 125 -8.85 4.90 -18.17
N ASN A 126 -8.44 5.22 -16.93
CA ASN A 126 -7.70 6.43 -16.64
C ASN A 126 -6.22 6.26 -16.99
N GLN A 127 -5.73 7.07 -17.94
CA GLN A 127 -4.33 7.01 -18.42
C GLN A 127 -3.29 7.49 -17.39
N GLN A 128 -3.70 8.12 -16.30
CA GLN A 128 -2.79 8.51 -15.22
C GLN A 128 -2.33 7.31 -14.39
N ILE A 129 -3.07 6.20 -14.43
CA ILE A 129 -2.76 4.99 -13.67
C ILE A 129 -1.72 4.17 -14.43
N GLN A 130 -0.63 3.85 -13.75
CA GLN A 130 0.41 2.96 -14.25
C GLN A 130 0.33 1.62 -13.54
N ILE A 131 0.37 0.53 -14.31
CA ILE A 131 0.46 -0.83 -13.79
C ILE A 131 1.91 -1.29 -13.91
N LEU A 132 2.48 -1.76 -12.79
CA LEU A 132 3.87 -2.20 -12.77
C LEU A 132 4.07 -3.39 -11.83
N ILE A 133 5.16 -4.13 -12.05
CA ILE A 133 5.66 -5.11 -11.09
C ILE A 133 6.76 -4.45 -10.27
N THR A 134 6.57 -4.37 -8.95
CA THR A 134 7.61 -3.84 -8.05
C THR A 134 8.79 -4.80 -8.01
N LYS A 135 10.00 -4.25 -7.85
CA LYS A 135 11.19 -5.08 -7.60
C LYS A 135 11.18 -5.64 -6.17
N PRO A 136 11.87 -6.77 -5.93
CA PRO A 136 12.16 -7.19 -4.56
C PRO A 136 12.84 -6.04 -3.82
N LEU A 137 12.42 -5.76 -2.59
CA LEU A 137 12.94 -4.61 -1.87
C LEU A 137 13.05 -4.90 -0.37
N ARG A 138 14.22 -4.64 0.20
CA ARG A 138 14.41 -4.66 1.65
C ARG A 138 14.01 -3.33 2.25
N MET A 139 13.19 -3.38 3.28
CA MET A 139 12.67 -2.20 3.94
C MET A 139 12.80 -2.31 5.46
N ALA A 140 13.12 -1.19 6.09
CA ALA A 140 12.89 -1.02 7.51
C ALA A 140 11.45 -0.53 7.71
N ALA A 141 10.75 -1.10 8.69
CA ALA A 141 9.35 -0.82 8.97
C ALA A 141 9.15 -0.42 10.43
N LEU A 142 8.48 0.70 10.68
CA LEU A 142 8.03 1.13 11.98
C LEU A 142 6.51 1.20 12.01
N ARG A 143 5.88 0.30 12.79
CA ARG A 143 4.43 0.22 12.95
C ARG A 143 3.96 1.10 14.11
N PHE A 144 2.80 1.77 13.92
CA PHE A 144 2.14 2.53 14.97
C PHE A 144 0.62 2.58 14.78
N SER A 145 -0.10 2.89 15.85
CA SER A 145 -1.54 3.13 15.84
C SER A 145 -1.87 4.60 16.06
N GLY A 146 -3.13 4.98 15.87
CA GLY A 146 -3.63 6.34 16.10
C GLY A 146 -3.98 7.09 14.82
N PHE A 147 -4.16 8.41 14.93
CA PHE A 147 -4.48 9.26 13.79
C PHE A 147 -3.36 9.28 12.76
N SER A 148 -3.73 9.30 11.49
CA SER A 148 -2.83 9.32 10.33
C SER A 148 -2.43 10.76 9.95
N SER A 149 -2.13 11.64 10.95
CA SER A 149 -1.76 13.03 10.70
C SER A 149 -0.33 13.17 10.15
N GLU A 150 -0.11 14.24 9.39
CA GLU A 150 1.21 14.62 8.83
C GLU A 150 2.29 14.59 9.89
N THR A 151 2.13 15.37 10.95
CA THR A 151 3.12 15.47 12.04
C THR A 151 3.48 14.11 12.63
N ARG A 152 2.49 13.20 12.77
CA ARG A 152 2.74 11.88 13.34
C ARG A 152 3.56 11.01 12.40
N PHE A 153 3.26 11.00 11.11
CA PHE A 153 4.03 10.27 10.11
C PHE A 153 5.46 10.80 9.99
N GLN A 154 5.63 12.13 9.94
CA GLN A 154 6.96 12.76 9.88
C GLN A 154 7.80 12.44 11.13
N ASN A 155 7.20 12.49 12.33
CA ASN A 155 7.89 12.10 13.55
C ASN A 155 8.32 10.62 13.53
N ARG A 156 7.48 9.71 13.02
CA ARG A 156 7.83 8.29 12.90
C ARG A 156 8.89 8.04 11.83
N ALA A 157 8.85 8.78 10.72
CA ALA A 157 9.88 8.74 9.70
C ALA A 157 11.25 9.16 10.25
N LYS A 158 11.27 10.25 11.03
CA LYS A 158 12.49 10.70 11.70
C LYS A 158 13.04 9.65 12.67
N ILE A 159 12.20 9.08 13.53
CA ILE A 159 12.60 8.03 14.48
C ILE A 159 13.21 6.82 13.75
N LEU A 160 12.59 6.38 12.65
CA LEU A 160 13.11 5.27 11.86
C LEU A 160 14.43 5.62 11.18
N ALA A 161 14.57 6.83 10.64
CA ALA A 161 15.81 7.30 10.03
C ALA A 161 16.95 7.44 11.07
N ASP A 162 16.66 7.94 12.27
CA ASP A 162 17.63 8.04 13.38
C ASP A 162 18.12 6.63 13.78
N TYR A 163 17.22 5.65 13.90
CA TYR A 163 17.58 4.25 14.15
C TYR A 163 18.51 3.69 13.06
N LEU A 164 18.15 3.86 11.77
CA LEU A 164 18.96 3.37 10.66
C LEU A 164 20.36 4.00 10.65
N THR A 165 20.45 5.30 10.95
CA THR A 165 21.71 6.01 11.07
C THR A 165 22.57 5.44 12.20
N GLN A 166 21.98 5.20 13.38
CA GLN A 166 22.67 4.60 14.52
C GLN A 166 23.17 3.18 14.21
N GLN A 167 22.39 2.40 13.48
CA GLN A 167 22.76 1.05 13.03
C GLN A 167 23.69 1.05 11.81
N LYS A 168 24.05 2.22 11.26
CA LYS A 168 24.87 2.37 10.04
C LYS A 168 24.27 1.67 8.82
N ILE A 169 22.95 1.63 8.74
CA ILE A 169 22.20 1.06 7.61
C ILE A 169 21.92 2.16 6.59
N ALA A 170 22.42 2.00 5.37
CA ALA A 170 22.20 2.97 4.30
C ALA A 170 20.78 2.85 3.72
N THR A 171 20.15 4.00 3.45
CA THR A 171 18.82 4.08 2.83
C THR A 171 18.93 4.23 1.31
N LEU A 172 17.93 3.73 0.57
CA LEU A 172 17.87 3.78 -0.90
C LEU A 172 16.89 4.83 -1.43
N GLY A 173 16.05 5.40 -0.57
CA GLY A 173 15.04 6.37 -0.98
C GLY A 173 14.33 7.03 0.20
N PRO A 174 13.35 7.90 -0.09
CA PRO A 174 12.56 8.59 0.93
C PRO A 174 11.65 7.61 1.70
N PRO A 175 11.10 8.03 2.87
CA PRO A 175 10.10 7.26 3.59
C PRO A 175 8.83 7.06 2.76
N GLU A 176 8.25 5.86 2.84
CA GLU A 176 6.93 5.53 2.35
C GLU A 176 5.95 5.48 3.53
N PHE A 177 4.75 6.03 3.34
CA PHE A 177 3.69 6.03 4.33
C PHE A 177 2.63 5.00 3.95
N ALA A 178 2.39 4.02 4.81
CA ALA A 178 1.51 2.88 4.54
C ALA A 178 0.27 2.90 5.43
N TYR A 179 -0.90 2.83 4.81
CA TYR A 179 -2.23 2.92 5.43
C TYR A 179 -2.96 1.59 5.24
N TYR A 180 -3.28 0.91 6.34
CA TYR A 180 -3.85 -0.44 6.32
C TYR A 180 -5.36 -0.49 6.57
N ASN A 181 -5.96 0.61 7.00
CA ASN A 181 -7.36 0.65 7.37
C ASN A 181 -8.09 1.77 6.64
N ASP A 182 -9.41 1.62 6.52
CA ASP A 182 -10.27 2.66 5.98
C ASP A 182 -10.27 3.94 6.87
N PRO A 183 -10.67 5.10 6.33
CA PRO A 183 -10.69 6.37 7.06
C PRO A 183 -11.56 6.35 8.32
N PHE A 184 -12.62 5.50 8.36
CA PHE A 184 -13.60 5.44 9.44
C PHE A 184 -13.17 4.50 10.58
N THR A 185 -12.11 3.73 10.41
CA THR A 185 -11.56 2.88 11.47
C THR A 185 -11.15 3.73 12.67
N PHE A 186 -11.55 3.31 13.88
CA PHE A 186 -11.18 4.01 15.12
C PHE A 186 -9.66 4.17 15.26
N PRO A 187 -9.14 5.33 15.67
CA PRO A 187 -7.70 5.62 15.68
C PRO A 187 -6.85 4.56 16.39
N TRP A 188 -7.30 4.07 17.55
CA TRP A 188 -6.57 3.05 18.32
C TRP A 188 -6.52 1.66 17.67
N ARG A 189 -7.40 1.39 16.68
CA ARG A 189 -7.41 0.17 15.87
C ARG A 189 -6.67 0.31 14.56
N LYS A 190 -6.30 1.54 14.16
CA LYS A 190 -5.57 1.78 12.92
C LYS A 190 -4.18 1.19 13.00
N ARG A 191 -3.79 0.51 11.94
CA ARG A 191 -2.42 0.14 11.64
C ARG A 191 -1.88 1.13 10.60
N ASN A 192 -0.87 1.88 10.99
CA ASN A 192 -0.08 2.72 10.10
C ASN A 192 1.36 2.24 10.16
N GLU A 193 2.10 2.39 9.07
CA GLU A 193 3.53 2.10 9.04
C GLU A 193 4.28 3.19 8.30
N VAL A 194 5.50 3.45 8.74
CA VAL A 194 6.52 4.11 7.94
C VAL A 194 7.49 3.05 7.48
N LEU A 195 7.79 3.06 6.19
CA LEU A 195 8.70 2.14 5.54
C LEU A 195 9.84 2.95 4.92
N ILE A 196 11.08 2.52 5.12
CA ILE A 196 12.24 3.15 4.46
C ILE A 196 13.00 2.06 3.70
N PRO A 197 13.18 2.22 2.36
CA PRO A 197 13.96 1.28 1.60
C PRO A 197 15.42 1.35 1.99
N ILE A 198 16.04 0.19 2.20
CA ILE A 198 17.42 0.08 2.68
C ILE A 198 18.27 -0.82 1.78
N VAL A 199 19.58 -0.59 1.83
CA VAL A 199 20.53 -1.47 1.12
C VAL A 199 20.48 -2.87 1.75
N SER A 200 20.37 -3.89 0.91
CA SER A 200 20.58 -5.28 1.34
C SER A 200 22.04 -5.42 1.73
N SER A 201 22.32 -5.61 3.03
CA SER A 201 23.69 -6.04 3.41
C SER A 201 24.02 -7.35 2.70
N PRO A 202 25.27 -7.53 2.23
CA PRO A 202 25.69 -8.76 1.58
C PRO A 202 25.56 -9.98 2.48
#